data_6b27f5298cd3a66f31cf85f72c2720aa
#
_entry.id   6b27f5298cd3a66f31cf85f72c2720aa
#
_cell.length_a   1.000
_cell.length_b   1.000
_cell.length_c   1.000
_cell.angle_alpha   90.00
_cell.angle_beta   90.00
_cell.angle_gamma   90.00
#
_symmetry.space_group_name_H-M   'P 1'
#
loop_
_entity.id
_entity.type
_entity.pdbx_description
1 polymer ?
#
loop_
_entity_poly.entity_id
_entity_poly.type
_entity_poly.pdbx_seq_one_letter_code
_entity_poly.pdbx_strand_id
1 'polypeptide(L)'
;GLGIELFDIYGLTEIYGPGIGINCPGESAIHYWDDYIYIEIIDPKTGKTVPDGEEGEIVITTLVKEGAPLIRFRTHDISRIVPTSCNCERCKKYPRIDIIKGRSDDMFKVHGVNMFPRQFEEILGTFDGVSSEYKIDVAHDDETNRDIIMLTVEGEGRINFENTAKAIQRVVKSRLSV
;
A
#
# COMPACT_ATOMS: atom_id res chain seq x y z
N GLY A 1 10.74 20.34 -13.26
CA GLY A 1 9.46 19.69 -13.00
C GLY A 1 8.34 20.33 -13.82
N LEU A 2 7.23 19.63 -14.04
CA LEU A 2 6.10 20.07 -14.85
C LEU A 2 5.24 21.18 -14.18
N GLY A 3 5.52 21.54 -12.91
CA GLY A 3 4.70 22.50 -12.15
C GLY A 3 3.26 22.03 -11.88
N ILE A 4 3.04 20.70 -11.88
CA ILE A 4 1.75 20.07 -11.65
C ILE A 4 1.67 19.63 -10.19
N GLU A 5 0.56 19.90 -9.54
CA GLU A 5 0.23 19.34 -8.22
C GLU A 5 -0.56 18.06 -8.42
N LEU A 6 -0.11 16.98 -7.77
CA LEU A 6 -0.74 15.67 -7.84
C LEU A 6 -1.52 15.40 -6.55
N PHE A 7 -2.70 14.83 -6.70
CA PHE A 7 -3.55 14.38 -5.60
C PHE A 7 -3.77 12.88 -5.71
N ASP A 8 -3.64 12.20 -4.58
CA ASP A 8 -3.95 10.79 -4.47
C ASP A 8 -5.43 10.62 -4.12
N ILE A 9 -6.10 9.70 -4.80
CA ILE A 9 -7.53 9.44 -4.65
C ILE A 9 -7.71 7.98 -4.28
N TYR A 10 -8.44 7.71 -3.19
CA TYR A 10 -8.83 6.37 -2.81
C TYR A 10 -10.26 6.06 -3.24
N GLY A 11 -10.47 4.88 -3.77
CA GLY A 11 -11.78 4.40 -4.19
C GLY A 11 -11.77 2.95 -4.67
N LEU A 12 -12.95 2.34 -4.66
CA LEU A 12 -13.18 0.96 -5.13
C LEU A 12 -14.47 0.94 -5.95
N THR A 13 -14.46 0.14 -7.01
CA THR A 13 -15.62 -0.05 -7.90
C THR A 13 -16.84 -0.58 -7.14
N GLU A 14 -16.61 -1.45 -6.15
CA GLU A 14 -17.63 -2.09 -5.32
C GLU A 14 -18.37 -1.09 -4.43
N ILE A 15 -17.76 0.03 -4.09
CA ILE A 15 -18.33 1.01 -3.17
C ILE A 15 -19.04 2.14 -3.90
N TYR A 16 -18.30 3.10 -4.45
CA TYR A 16 -18.82 4.24 -5.20
C TYR A 16 -17.94 4.60 -6.41
N GLY A 17 -17.02 3.71 -6.80
CA GLY A 17 -16.01 3.99 -7.80
C GLY A 17 -14.90 4.90 -7.24
N PRO A 18 -14.19 5.64 -8.09
CA PRO A 18 -13.11 6.50 -7.65
C PRO A 18 -13.65 7.67 -6.81
N GLY A 19 -12.93 7.99 -5.73
CA GLY A 19 -13.17 9.24 -5.00
C GLY A 19 -13.97 9.11 -3.70
N ILE A 20 -13.84 8.02 -2.96
CA ILE A 20 -14.33 7.95 -1.56
C ILE A 20 -13.37 8.67 -0.58
N GLY A 21 -12.21 9.08 -1.04
CA GLY A 21 -11.25 9.87 -0.29
C GLY A 21 -10.21 10.53 -1.20
N ILE A 22 -9.58 11.60 -0.69
CA ILE A 22 -8.54 12.37 -1.37
C ILE A 22 -7.55 12.96 -0.36
N ASN A 23 -6.28 13.08 -0.71
CA ASN A 23 -5.31 13.77 0.13
C ASN A 23 -5.39 15.30 -0.01
N CYS A 24 -4.77 16.00 0.94
CA CYS A 24 -4.59 17.45 0.88
C CYS A 24 -3.25 17.83 0.25
N PRO A 25 -3.12 19.07 -0.26
CA PRO A 25 -1.82 19.59 -0.70
C PRO A 25 -0.74 19.47 0.38
N GLY A 26 0.40 18.88 0.02
CA GLY A 26 1.53 18.70 0.94
C GLY A 26 1.35 17.62 2.01
N GLU A 27 0.25 16.86 2.01
CA GLU A 27 -0.05 15.76 2.92
C GLU A 27 -0.22 14.46 2.13
N SER A 28 0.24 13.35 2.67
CA SER A 28 0.06 12.04 2.05
C SER A 28 -1.19 11.30 2.55
N ALA A 29 -1.67 11.63 3.76
CA ALA A 29 -2.84 11.00 4.34
C ALA A 29 -4.12 11.39 3.58
N ILE A 30 -4.99 10.42 3.39
CA ILE A 30 -6.20 10.50 2.58
C ILE A 30 -7.40 10.78 3.49
N HIS A 31 -8.06 11.91 3.30
CA HIS A 31 -9.37 12.20 3.91
C HIS A 31 -10.45 11.36 3.24
N TYR A 32 -11.33 10.74 4.01
CA TYR A 32 -12.46 10.01 3.48
C TYR A 32 -13.79 10.58 3.95
N TRP A 33 -14.84 10.33 3.20
CA TRP A 33 -16.17 10.90 3.42
C TRP A 33 -16.94 10.05 4.44
N ASP A 34 -16.83 10.38 5.72
CA ASP A 34 -17.43 9.65 6.84
C ASP A 34 -18.96 9.80 6.94
N ASP A 35 -19.53 10.68 6.14
CA ASP A 35 -20.98 10.78 5.89
C ASP A 35 -21.49 9.78 4.82
N TYR A 36 -20.59 9.21 4.01
CA TYR A 36 -20.91 8.20 2.99
C TYR A 36 -20.51 6.79 3.37
N ILE A 37 -19.41 6.66 4.10
CA ILE A 37 -18.81 5.38 4.46
C ILE A 37 -18.33 5.40 5.91
N TYR A 38 -18.42 4.25 6.55
CA TYR A 38 -17.75 4.01 7.82
C TYR A 38 -16.55 3.09 7.58
N ILE A 39 -15.37 3.50 8.03
CA ILE A 39 -14.12 2.75 7.92
C ILE A 39 -13.72 2.17 9.27
N GLU A 40 -13.42 0.88 9.29
CA GLU A 40 -12.75 0.17 10.36
C GLU A 40 -11.39 -0.32 9.87
N ILE A 41 -10.40 -0.37 10.75
CA ILE A 41 -9.15 -1.07 10.49
C ILE A 41 -9.13 -2.33 11.33
N ILE A 42 -8.91 -3.48 10.69
CA ILE A 42 -8.92 -4.78 11.37
C ILE A 42 -7.60 -5.52 11.21
N ASP A 43 -7.28 -6.38 12.14
CA ASP A 43 -6.27 -7.42 11.95
C ASP A 43 -6.81 -8.43 10.91
N PRO A 44 -6.11 -8.61 9.77
CA PRO A 44 -6.61 -9.46 8.68
C PRO A 44 -6.77 -10.94 9.05
N LYS A 45 -6.07 -11.41 10.11
CA LYS A 45 -6.13 -12.80 10.58
C LYS A 45 -7.26 -13.04 11.56
N THR A 46 -7.46 -12.12 12.50
CA THR A 46 -8.44 -12.29 13.57
C THR A 46 -9.78 -11.64 13.25
N GLY A 47 -9.83 -10.71 12.29
CA GLY A 47 -11.02 -9.91 11.95
C GLY A 47 -11.42 -8.90 13.03
N LYS A 48 -10.61 -8.73 14.07
CA LYS A 48 -10.86 -7.77 15.16
C LYS A 48 -10.33 -6.39 14.79
N THR A 49 -11.08 -5.36 15.16
CA THR A 49 -10.65 -3.97 15.03
C THR A 49 -9.38 -3.72 15.83
N VAL A 50 -8.43 -2.99 15.23
CA VAL A 50 -7.20 -2.53 15.89
C VAL A 50 -7.35 -1.09 16.36
N PRO A 51 -6.55 -0.64 17.34
CA PRO A 51 -6.53 0.76 17.77
C PRO A 51 -6.12 1.73 16.65
N ASP A 52 -6.60 2.98 16.74
CA ASP A 52 -6.20 4.04 15.82
C ASP A 52 -4.68 4.22 15.82
N GLY A 53 -4.12 4.35 14.63
CA GLY A 53 -2.67 4.45 14.42
C GLY A 53 -1.98 3.10 14.19
N GLU A 54 -2.61 1.99 14.51
CA GLU A 54 -2.11 0.65 14.16
C GLU A 54 -2.52 0.25 12.73
N GLU A 55 -1.63 -0.51 12.08
CA GLU A 55 -1.86 -0.99 10.72
C GLU A 55 -2.76 -2.21 10.69
N GLY A 56 -3.63 -2.25 9.70
CA GLY A 56 -4.49 -3.38 9.44
C GLY A 56 -5.22 -3.25 8.11
N GLU A 57 -6.13 -4.16 7.87
CA GLU A 57 -6.94 -4.17 6.66
C GLU A 57 -8.12 -3.20 6.78
N ILE A 58 -8.34 -2.42 5.74
CA ILE A 58 -9.50 -1.53 5.65
C ILE A 58 -10.76 -2.35 5.44
N VAL A 59 -11.74 -2.09 6.28
CA VAL A 59 -13.11 -2.61 6.17
C VAL A 59 -14.07 -1.45 6.02
N ILE A 60 -14.97 -1.52 5.05
CA ILE A 60 -15.88 -0.42 4.74
C ILE A 60 -17.33 -0.88 4.87
N THR A 61 -18.13 -0.03 5.55
CA THR A 61 -19.59 -0.11 5.55
C THR A 61 -20.14 1.11 4.83
N THR A 62 -20.98 0.89 3.81
CA THR A 62 -21.64 1.98 3.09
C THR A 62 -22.85 2.48 3.88
N LEU A 63 -22.97 3.81 4.05
CA LEU A 63 -24.02 4.42 4.89
C LEU A 63 -25.23 4.88 4.08
N VAL A 64 -25.03 5.30 2.83
CA VAL A 64 -26.10 5.90 1.99
C VAL A 64 -26.35 5.14 0.68
N LYS A 65 -25.70 3.99 0.48
CA LYS A 65 -25.85 3.20 -0.73
C LYS A 65 -27.09 2.31 -0.65
N GLU A 66 -28.13 2.64 -1.41
CA GLU A 66 -29.38 1.89 -1.45
C GLU A 66 -29.29 0.63 -2.34
N GLY A 67 -28.67 0.78 -3.53
CA GLY A 67 -28.42 -0.33 -4.43
C GLY A 67 -27.14 -1.08 -4.04
N ALA A 68 -27.26 -2.37 -3.69
CA ALA A 68 -26.15 -3.23 -3.24
C ALA A 68 -25.36 -2.63 -2.07
N PRO A 69 -25.98 -2.38 -0.90
CA PRO A 69 -25.29 -1.89 0.29
C PRO A 69 -24.25 -2.92 0.74
N LEU A 70 -23.10 -2.44 1.21
CA LEU A 70 -22.02 -3.26 1.75
C LEU A 70 -21.91 -3.04 3.24
N ILE A 71 -21.88 -4.11 4.01
CA ILE A 71 -21.70 -4.10 5.46
C ILE A 71 -20.43 -4.86 5.79
N ARG A 72 -19.48 -4.16 6.41
CA ARG A 72 -18.16 -4.68 6.77
C ARG A 72 -17.46 -5.39 5.60
N PHE A 73 -17.46 -4.74 4.45
CA PHE A 73 -16.77 -5.22 3.25
C PHE A 73 -15.25 -5.13 3.44
N ARG A 74 -14.58 -6.26 3.34
CA ARG A 74 -13.12 -6.36 3.42
C ARG A 74 -12.52 -5.95 2.08
N THR A 75 -11.74 -4.86 2.08
CA THR A 75 -11.12 -4.33 0.85
C THR A 75 -9.83 -5.04 0.48
N HIS A 76 -9.23 -5.73 1.44
CA HIS A 76 -7.88 -6.27 1.41
C HIS A 76 -6.77 -5.20 1.38
N ASP A 77 -7.08 -3.92 1.31
CA ASP A 77 -6.10 -2.85 1.36
C ASP A 77 -5.58 -2.64 2.79
N ILE A 78 -4.27 -2.48 2.94
CA ILE A 78 -3.62 -2.25 4.23
C ILE A 78 -3.35 -0.76 4.43
N SER A 79 -3.86 -0.23 5.53
CA SER A 79 -3.64 1.14 5.97
C SER A 79 -3.81 1.26 7.48
N ARG A 80 -3.98 2.49 8.00
CA ARG A 80 -4.31 2.79 9.40
C ARG A 80 -5.10 4.08 9.48
N ILE A 81 -5.86 4.26 10.55
CA ILE A 81 -6.43 5.56 10.89
C ILE A 81 -5.31 6.51 11.33
N VAL A 82 -5.32 7.73 10.80
CA VAL A 82 -4.38 8.79 11.20
C VAL A 82 -5.04 9.66 12.26
N PRO A 83 -4.65 9.55 13.54
CA PRO A 83 -5.37 10.20 14.65
C PRO A 83 -5.13 11.72 14.73
N THR A 84 -4.12 12.25 14.00
CA THR A 84 -3.79 13.67 14.01
C THR A 84 -4.66 14.46 13.06
N SER A 85 -5.04 15.68 13.43
CA SER A 85 -5.79 16.61 12.56
C SER A 85 -4.91 17.16 11.44
N CYS A 86 -5.54 17.46 10.31
CA CYS A 86 -4.94 18.18 9.18
C CYS A 86 -5.16 19.69 9.34
N ASN A 87 -4.22 20.50 8.85
CA ASN A 87 -4.35 21.96 8.82
C ASN A 87 -5.13 22.48 7.61
N CYS A 88 -5.58 21.62 6.71
CA CYS A 88 -6.34 22.00 5.54
C CYS A 88 -7.75 22.47 5.94
N GLU A 89 -8.08 23.72 5.66
CA GLU A 89 -9.39 24.29 6.03
C GLU A 89 -10.58 23.60 5.36
N ARG A 90 -10.39 23.01 4.18
CA ARG A 90 -11.44 22.32 3.43
C ARG A 90 -11.75 20.93 3.98
N CYS A 91 -10.72 20.19 4.38
CA CYS A 91 -10.83 18.75 4.70
C CYS A 91 -10.64 18.43 6.19
N LYS A 92 -10.21 19.40 7.03
CA LYS A 92 -9.85 19.18 8.44
C LYS A 92 -10.93 18.49 9.30
N LYS A 93 -12.18 18.56 8.89
CA LYS A 93 -13.31 17.94 9.57
C LYS A 93 -13.47 16.46 9.25
N TYR A 94 -12.90 15.99 8.14
CA TYR A 94 -13.00 14.59 7.74
C TYR A 94 -11.87 13.77 8.35
N PRO A 95 -12.16 12.54 8.80
CA PRO A 95 -11.14 11.62 9.26
C PRO A 95 -10.20 11.22 8.13
N ARG A 96 -9.05 10.63 8.50
CA ARG A 96 -8.01 10.27 7.55
C ARG A 96 -7.53 8.85 7.74
N ILE A 97 -7.18 8.23 6.62
CA ILE A 97 -6.35 7.03 6.58
C ILE A 97 -4.96 7.38 6.04
N ASP A 98 -3.97 6.59 6.37
CA ASP A 98 -2.63 6.68 5.78
C ASP A 98 -2.68 6.21 4.31
N ILE A 99 -1.59 6.39 3.58
CA ILE A 99 -1.45 5.83 2.23
C ILE A 99 -1.67 4.31 2.26
N ILE A 100 -2.18 3.77 1.17
CA ILE A 100 -2.33 2.33 1.02
C ILE A 100 -0.95 1.70 0.87
N LYS A 101 -0.58 0.81 1.79
CA LYS A 101 0.74 0.15 1.80
C LYS A 101 0.82 -1.06 0.88
N GLY A 102 -0.31 -1.64 0.55
CA GLY A 102 -0.45 -2.82 -0.27
C GLY A 102 -1.72 -3.58 0.07
N ARG A 103 -1.83 -4.81 -0.37
CA ARG A 103 -3.01 -5.67 -0.15
C ARG A 103 -2.66 -6.85 0.74
N SER A 104 -3.59 -7.24 1.61
CA SER A 104 -3.41 -8.38 2.53
C SER A 104 -3.36 -9.72 1.80
N ASP A 105 -4.01 -9.81 0.62
CA ASP A 105 -4.02 -10.99 -0.25
C ASP A 105 -2.75 -11.11 -1.12
N ASP A 106 -2.02 -10.01 -1.34
CA ASP A 106 -0.72 -9.99 -2.03
C ASP A 106 0.48 -10.02 -1.06
N MET A 107 0.20 -9.96 0.24
CA MET A 107 1.24 -9.94 1.26
C MET A 107 1.93 -11.30 1.39
N PHE A 108 3.25 -11.31 1.38
CA PHE A 108 4.05 -12.48 1.69
C PHE A 108 4.99 -12.23 2.87
N LYS A 109 5.49 -13.30 3.49
CA LYS A 109 6.32 -13.22 4.68
C LYS A 109 7.70 -13.78 4.41
N VAL A 110 8.73 -13.03 4.76
CA VAL A 110 10.13 -13.45 4.67
C VAL A 110 10.85 -13.13 5.98
N HIS A 111 11.52 -14.10 6.58
CA HIS A 111 12.18 -13.97 7.89
C HIS A 111 11.29 -13.36 8.98
N GLY A 112 9.97 -13.62 8.91
CA GLY A 112 9.01 -13.06 9.87
C GLY A 112 8.53 -11.64 9.55
N VAL A 113 9.08 -10.97 8.54
CA VAL A 113 8.69 -9.63 8.10
C VAL A 113 7.61 -9.73 7.02
N ASN A 114 6.52 -8.96 7.18
CA ASN A 114 5.50 -8.85 6.15
C ASN A 114 6.00 -7.93 5.02
N MET A 115 5.89 -8.41 3.80
CA MET A 115 6.30 -7.68 2.59
C MET A 115 5.16 -7.60 1.60
N PHE A 116 5.18 -6.53 0.81
CA PHE A 116 4.20 -6.25 -0.23
C PHE A 116 4.91 -6.03 -1.56
N PRO A 117 4.38 -6.54 -2.68
CA PRO A 117 4.94 -6.31 -4.01
C PRO A 117 5.21 -4.83 -4.33
N ARG A 118 4.31 -3.94 -3.93
CA ARG A 118 4.45 -2.49 -4.11
C ARG A 118 5.76 -1.91 -3.57
N GLN A 119 6.29 -2.44 -2.47
CA GLN A 119 7.57 -1.99 -1.91
C GLN A 119 8.74 -2.24 -2.87
N PHE A 120 8.69 -3.35 -3.60
CA PHE A 120 9.68 -3.67 -4.64
C PHE A 120 9.50 -2.77 -5.86
N GLU A 121 8.27 -2.53 -6.28
CA GLU A 121 7.95 -1.62 -7.38
C GLU A 121 8.47 -0.20 -7.12
N GLU A 122 8.25 0.33 -5.92
CA GLU A 122 8.78 1.63 -5.49
C GLU A 122 10.31 1.68 -5.52
N ILE A 123 10.99 0.58 -5.15
CA ILE A 123 12.45 0.48 -5.24
C ILE A 123 12.90 0.43 -6.69
N LEU A 124 12.30 -0.44 -7.51
CA LEU A 124 12.68 -0.62 -8.92
C LEU A 124 12.49 0.66 -9.73
N GLY A 125 11.42 1.43 -9.46
CA GLY A 125 11.15 2.72 -10.10
C GLY A 125 12.20 3.80 -9.84
N THR A 126 13.15 3.58 -8.91
CA THR A 126 14.28 4.50 -8.69
C THR A 126 15.50 4.22 -9.59
N PHE A 127 15.45 3.16 -10.40
CA PHE A 127 16.56 2.76 -11.25
C PHE A 127 16.26 3.03 -12.73
N ASP A 128 17.05 3.87 -13.36
CA ASP A 128 16.94 4.14 -14.79
C ASP A 128 17.24 2.86 -15.61
N GLY A 129 16.39 2.58 -16.60
CA GLY A 129 16.53 1.43 -17.50
C GLY A 129 16.09 0.09 -16.87
N VAL A 130 15.38 0.12 -15.76
CA VAL A 130 14.67 -1.03 -15.21
C VAL A 130 13.19 -0.86 -15.51
N SER A 131 12.59 -1.89 -16.12
CA SER A 131 11.16 -1.94 -16.46
C SER A 131 10.30 -2.05 -15.17
N SER A 132 9.02 -1.70 -15.30
CA SER A 132 8.00 -1.97 -14.25
C SER A 132 7.64 -3.46 -14.17
N GLU A 133 8.05 -4.27 -15.16
CA GLU A 133 7.78 -5.71 -15.18
C GLU A 133 8.79 -6.45 -14.29
N TYR A 134 8.27 -7.12 -13.26
CA TYR A 134 9.09 -7.88 -12.33
C TYR A 134 8.35 -9.11 -11.81
N LYS A 135 9.11 -10.06 -11.27
CA LYS A 135 8.60 -11.26 -10.61
C LYS A 135 9.32 -11.46 -9.28
N ILE A 136 8.55 -11.78 -8.25
CA ILE A 136 9.07 -12.15 -6.94
C ILE A 136 8.77 -13.63 -6.72
N ASP A 137 9.81 -14.45 -6.55
CA ASP A 137 9.70 -15.82 -6.10
C ASP A 137 10.25 -15.91 -4.67
N VAL A 138 9.51 -16.53 -3.78
CA VAL A 138 9.94 -16.79 -2.40
C VAL A 138 10.12 -18.29 -2.24
N ALA A 139 11.29 -18.72 -1.84
CA ALA A 139 11.62 -20.10 -1.56
C ALA A 139 12.18 -20.25 -0.15
N HIS A 140 11.97 -21.40 0.47
CA HIS A 140 12.62 -21.76 1.72
C HIS A 140 13.81 -22.68 1.40
N ASP A 141 14.97 -22.34 1.93
CA ASP A 141 16.17 -23.17 1.84
C ASP A 141 16.25 -24.02 3.10
N ASP A 142 15.97 -25.30 2.95
CA ASP A 142 15.96 -26.28 4.04
C ASP A 142 17.37 -26.53 4.66
N GLU A 143 18.43 -26.29 3.88
CA GLU A 143 19.81 -26.52 4.38
C GLU A 143 20.25 -25.38 5.32
N THR A 144 19.92 -24.15 4.98
CA THR A 144 20.26 -22.97 5.77
C THR A 144 19.14 -22.52 6.71
N ASN A 145 17.95 -23.11 6.60
CA ASN A 145 16.72 -22.73 7.30
C ASN A 145 16.40 -21.24 7.12
N ARG A 146 16.56 -20.74 5.88
CA ARG A 146 16.34 -19.34 5.51
C ARG A 146 15.40 -19.22 4.32
N ASP A 147 14.61 -18.15 4.35
CA ASP A 147 13.83 -17.77 3.18
C ASP A 147 14.74 -17.05 2.18
N ILE A 148 14.56 -17.36 0.90
CA ILE A 148 15.27 -16.72 -0.22
C ILE A 148 14.25 -15.96 -1.05
N ILE A 149 14.53 -14.68 -1.30
CA ILE A 149 13.77 -13.88 -2.27
C ILE A 149 14.57 -13.86 -3.57
N MET A 150 13.95 -14.33 -4.63
CA MET A 150 14.46 -14.18 -5.98
C MET A 150 13.63 -13.12 -6.71
N LEU A 151 14.26 -11.97 -6.99
CA LEU A 151 13.65 -10.87 -7.73
C LEU A 151 14.15 -10.92 -9.17
N THR A 152 13.26 -11.23 -10.10
CA THR A 152 13.52 -11.17 -11.53
C THR A 152 12.99 -9.85 -12.06
N VAL A 153 13.83 -9.08 -12.76
CA VAL A 153 13.47 -7.78 -13.33
C VAL A 153 13.84 -7.74 -14.81
N GLU A 154 13.04 -7.01 -15.59
CA GLU A 154 13.33 -6.74 -16.99
C GLU A 154 14.13 -5.45 -17.10
N GLY A 155 15.19 -5.47 -17.89
CA GLY A 155 16.02 -4.29 -18.15
C GLY A 155 15.75 -3.71 -19.52
N GLU A 156 15.66 -2.40 -19.63
CA GLU A 156 15.44 -1.66 -20.87
C GLU A 156 16.72 -0.96 -21.33
N GLY A 157 16.98 -1.03 -22.64
CA GLY A 157 18.10 -0.31 -23.24
C GLY A 157 19.48 -0.89 -22.92
N ARG A 158 20.49 0.00 -22.78
CA ARG A 158 21.88 -0.39 -22.50
C ARG A 158 22.21 -0.19 -21.03
N ILE A 159 21.81 -1.13 -20.17
CA ILE A 159 22.20 -1.14 -18.77
C ILE A 159 23.28 -2.16 -18.49
N ASN A 160 24.08 -1.92 -17.45
CA ASN A 160 25.00 -2.94 -16.94
C ASN A 160 24.24 -3.81 -15.93
N PHE A 161 23.71 -4.94 -16.42
CA PHE A 161 22.85 -5.85 -15.64
C PHE A 161 23.47 -6.26 -14.29
N GLU A 162 24.78 -6.58 -14.26
CA GLU A 162 25.44 -7.03 -13.04
C GLU A 162 25.53 -5.91 -12.00
N ASN A 163 25.91 -4.71 -12.39
CA ASN A 163 26.00 -3.57 -11.48
C ASN A 163 24.63 -3.12 -11.00
N THR A 164 23.64 -3.10 -11.90
CA THR A 164 22.26 -2.74 -11.56
C THR A 164 21.65 -3.75 -10.61
N ALA A 165 21.83 -5.06 -10.84
CA ALA A 165 21.35 -6.10 -9.92
C ALA A 165 21.95 -5.97 -8.52
N LYS A 166 23.28 -5.73 -8.42
CA LYS A 166 23.95 -5.49 -7.13
C LYS A 166 23.43 -4.23 -6.41
N ALA A 167 23.14 -3.17 -7.17
CA ALA A 167 22.59 -1.95 -6.62
C ALA A 167 21.15 -2.15 -6.10
N ILE A 168 20.28 -2.81 -6.87
CA ILE A 168 18.92 -3.18 -6.46
C ILE A 168 18.99 -4.03 -5.17
N GLN A 169 19.82 -5.08 -5.15
CA GLN A 169 19.98 -5.93 -3.98
C GLN A 169 20.36 -5.17 -2.72
N ARG A 170 21.28 -4.18 -2.82
CA ARG A 170 21.66 -3.34 -1.68
C ARG A 170 20.50 -2.49 -1.17
N VAL A 171 19.73 -1.89 -2.09
CA VAL A 171 18.59 -1.04 -1.73
C VAL A 171 17.48 -1.88 -1.10
N VAL A 172 17.16 -3.05 -1.67
CA VAL A 172 16.17 -3.99 -1.12
C VAL A 172 16.57 -4.39 0.30
N LYS A 173 17.82 -4.84 0.52
CA LYS A 173 18.32 -5.19 1.85
C LYS A 173 18.24 -4.04 2.84
N SER A 174 18.60 -2.83 2.41
CA SER A 174 18.59 -1.65 3.28
C SER A 174 17.19 -1.18 3.66
N ARG A 175 16.24 -1.20 2.71
CA ARG A 175 14.88 -0.69 2.93
C ARG A 175 13.93 -1.70 3.55
N LEU A 176 14.07 -2.97 3.19
CA LEU A 176 13.16 -4.04 3.61
C LEU A 176 13.73 -4.92 4.74
N SER A 177 14.98 -4.70 5.14
CA SER A 177 15.64 -5.42 6.24
C SER A 177 15.72 -6.94 6.03
N VAL A 178 16.01 -7.38 4.81
CA VAL A 178 16.10 -8.80 4.38
C VAL A 178 17.45 -9.13 3.77
#